data_1b11de03567884a9fcd4920aed6edf35
#
_entry.id   1b11de03567884a9fcd4920aed6edf35
#
_cell.length_a   1.000
_cell.length_b   1.000
_cell.length_c   1.000
_cell.angle_alpha   90.00
_cell.angle_beta   90.00
_cell.angle_gamma   90.00
#
_symmetry.space_group_name_H-M   'P 1'
#
loop_
_entity.id
_entity.type
_entity.pdbx_description
1 polymer ?
#
loop_
_entity_poly.entity_id
_entity_poly.type
_entity_poly.pdbx_seq_one_letter_code
_entity_poly.pdbx_strand_id
1 'polypeptide(L)'
;MKTLIRAACDVCAALSVCLAGSAAAADISVFSSGAPAGVEKVLAAQFTRESGHRVVFTVANPALIQQKLSVGEVPDIVILPAPIIDALAKTGVLRPASRVDLARVGVGLVVREGAPLPDISTADGVRTALLRARSIVIPDPAGGGQTGAALARMMTQLGIADAVKPKLTLMQAIAGGVELVAKGEVELGMFNISEILPVKGVTLVGALPPALQSYIVFAAAIHAGSTSVAAAEDYIKLLSAPAAREYWRAGGLESMAPGS
;
A
#
# COMPACT_ATOMS: atom_id res chain seq x y z
N MET A 1 -31.24 -68.25 -29.56
CA MET A 1 -31.77 -67.31 -28.57
C MET A 1 -30.74 -67.08 -27.47
N LYS A 2 -29.49 -66.67 -27.85
CA LYS A 2 -28.36 -66.39 -26.92
C LYS A 2 -27.43 -65.34 -27.44
N THR A 3 -27.86 -64.37 -28.31
CA THR A 3 -26.94 -63.43 -28.95
C THR A 3 -27.44 -61.92 -28.89
N LEU A 4 -28.38 -61.59 -27.98
CA LEU A 4 -29.00 -60.25 -27.93
C LEU A 4 -28.90 -59.58 -26.58
N ILE A 5 -28.01 -60.02 -25.64
CA ILE A 5 -27.88 -59.42 -24.30
C ILE A 5 -26.45 -58.78 -24.03
N ARG A 6 -25.61 -58.64 -25.05
CA ARG A 6 -24.26 -58.03 -24.87
C ARG A 6 -24.06 -56.61 -25.39
N ALA A 7 -25.08 -55.97 -25.94
CA ALA A 7 -24.95 -54.62 -26.55
C ALA A 7 -25.50 -53.48 -25.70
N ALA A 8 -25.91 -53.68 -24.44
CA ALA A 8 -26.55 -52.68 -23.60
C ALA A 8 -25.69 -52.16 -22.41
N CYS A 9 -24.45 -52.66 -22.23
CA CYS A 9 -23.59 -52.23 -21.10
C CYS A 9 -22.46 -51.27 -21.44
N ASP A 10 -22.16 -50.99 -22.70
CA ASP A 10 -20.99 -50.16 -23.08
C ASP A 10 -21.30 -48.67 -23.37
N VAL A 11 -22.52 -48.17 -23.14
CA VAL A 11 -22.90 -46.77 -23.42
C VAL A 11 -23.00 -45.92 -22.16
N CYS A 12 -22.90 -46.47 -20.95
CA CYS A 12 -23.00 -45.72 -19.71
C CYS A 12 -21.66 -45.21 -19.09
N ALA A 13 -20.52 -45.44 -19.74
CA ALA A 13 -19.18 -45.14 -19.17
C ALA A 13 -18.49 -43.91 -19.74
N ALA A 14 -19.16 -43.05 -20.52
CA ALA A 14 -18.50 -41.94 -21.21
C ALA A 14 -19.16 -40.57 -21.00
N LEU A 15 -19.80 -40.30 -19.86
CA LEU A 15 -20.32 -38.97 -19.54
C LEU A 15 -19.95 -38.56 -18.10
N SER A 16 -18.68 -38.79 -17.71
CA SER A 16 -18.05 -37.99 -16.64
C SER A 16 -17.60 -36.67 -17.26
N VAL A 17 -18.57 -35.81 -17.60
CA VAL A 17 -18.29 -34.41 -17.88
C VAL A 17 -17.71 -33.81 -16.60
N CYS A 18 -16.41 -33.54 -16.60
CA CYS A 18 -15.78 -32.64 -15.65
C CYS A 18 -16.58 -31.32 -15.64
N LEU A 19 -17.51 -31.18 -14.72
CA LEU A 19 -17.97 -29.90 -14.22
C LEU A 19 -16.77 -29.27 -13.50
N ALA A 20 -15.79 -28.78 -14.26
CA ALA A 20 -14.92 -27.73 -13.79
C ALA A 20 -15.87 -26.58 -13.49
N GLY A 21 -16.28 -26.47 -12.23
CA GLY A 21 -17.07 -25.35 -11.75
C GLY A 21 -16.31 -24.07 -12.14
N SER A 22 -16.76 -23.39 -13.18
CA SER A 22 -16.33 -22.01 -13.42
C SER A 22 -16.71 -21.26 -12.15
N ALA A 23 -15.73 -20.97 -11.29
CA ALA A 23 -15.93 -20.05 -10.19
C ALA A 23 -16.50 -18.77 -10.82
N ALA A 24 -17.73 -18.41 -10.46
CA ALA A 24 -18.36 -17.22 -11.00
C ALA A 24 -17.44 -16.02 -10.72
N ALA A 25 -17.23 -15.19 -11.73
CA ALA A 25 -16.47 -13.96 -11.56
C ALA A 25 -17.09 -13.14 -10.42
N ALA A 26 -16.30 -12.82 -9.41
CA ALA A 26 -16.73 -12.03 -8.25
C ALA A 26 -16.10 -10.65 -8.29
N ASP A 27 -16.84 -9.66 -7.81
CA ASP A 27 -16.28 -8.35 -7.49
C ASP A 27 -15.69 -8.42 -6.08
N ILE A 28 -14.41 -8.08 -5.94
CA ILE A 28 -13.71 -8.02 -4.65
C ILE A 28 -13.56 -6.55 -4.28
N SER A 29 -14.15 -6.15 -3.17
CA SER A 29 -14.02 -4.79 -2.63
C SER A 29 -12.80 -4.69 -1.72
N VAL A 30 -11.94 -3.70 -1.97
CA VAL A 30 -10.71 -3.46 -1.22
C VAL A 30 -10.70 -2.06 -0.64
N PHE A 31 -10.61 -1.94 0.69
CA PHE A 31 -10.34 -0.69 1.36
C PHE A 31 -8.83 -0.59 1.61
N SER A 32 -8.17 0.38 0.98
CA SER A 32 -6.72 0.55 1.08
C SER A 32 -6.31 1.96 1.41
N SER A 33 -5.19 2.09 2.12
CA SER A 33 -4.49 3.36 2.29
C SER A 33 -3.74 3.78 1.02
N GLY A 34 -3.39 5.08 0.92
CA GLY A 34 -2.86 5.66 -0.32
C GLY A 34 -1.52 5.10 -0.77
N ALA A 35 -0.57 4.88 0.16
CA ALA A 35 0.80 4.54 -0.19
C ALA A 35 0.97 3.23 -0.99
N PRO A 36 0.31 2.10 -0.66
CA PRO A 36 0.41 0.86 -1.42
C PRO A 36 -0.53 0.80 -2.64
N ALA A 37 -1.56 1.67 -2.71
CA ALA A 37 -2.67 1.55 -3.67
C ALA A 37 -2.24 1.56 -5.15
N GLY A 38 -1.15 2.26 -5.49
CA GLY A 38 -0.64 2.28 -6.87
C GLY A 38 -0.22 0.90 -7.34
N VAL A 39 0.54 0.18 -6.55
CA VAL A 39 1.02 -1.18 -6.84
C VAL A 39 -0.14 -2.17 -6.81
N GLU A 40 -1.01 -2.07 -5.80
CA GLU A 40 -2.21 -2.93 -5.68
C GLU A 40 -3.07 -2.87 -6.95
N LYS A 41 -3.31 -1.68 -7.52
CA LYS A 41 -4.10 -1.51 -8.76
C LYS A 41 -3.44 -2.14 -9.98
N VAL A 42 -2.11 -2.08 -10.09
CA VAL A 42 -1.37 -2.74 -11.18
C VAL A 42 -1.53 -4.26 -11.07
N LEU A 43 -1.34 -4.81 -9.89
CA LEU A 43 -1.50 -6.24 -9.63
C LEU A 43 -2.97 -6.69 -9.73
N ALA A 44 -3.94 -5.83 -9.38
CA ALA A 44 -5.36 -6.10 -9.58
C ALA A 44 -5.72 -6.25 -11.07
N ALA A 45 -5.13 -5.45 -11.95
CA ALA A 45 -5.33 -5.60 -13.39
C ALA A 45 -4.77 -6.95 -13.92
N GLN A 46 -3.65 -7.42 -13.36
CA GLN A 46 -3.13 -8.76 -13.64
C GLN A 46 -4.09 -9.84 -13.12
N PHE A 47 -4.48 -9.73 -11.84
CA PHE A 47 -5.40 -10.67 -11.20
C PHE A 47 -6.71 -10.82 -11.98
N THR A 48 -7.30 -9.69 -12.45
CA THR A 48 -8.53 -9.72 -13.24
C THR A 48 -8.35 -10.48 -14.57
N ARG A 49 -7.21 -10.31 -15.25
CA ARG A 49 -6.94 -11.05 -16.51
C ARG A 49 -6.78 -12.56 -16.29
N GLU A 50 -6.20 -12.96 -15.14
CA GLU A 50 -5.88 -14.35 -14.86
C GLU A 50 -7.06 -15.12 -14.25
N SER A 51 -7.84 -14.48 -13.35
CA SER A 51 -8.91 -15.13 -12.59
C SER A 51 -10.32 -14.80 -13.09
N GLY A 52 -10.49 -13.72 -13.85
CA GLY A 52 -11.80 -13.15 -14.20
C GLY A 52 -12.46 -12.34 -13.09
N HIS A 53 -11.93 -12.35 -11.85
CA HIS A 53 -12.43 -11.54 -10.74
C HIS A 53 -12.09 -10.07 -10.94
N ARG A 54 -13.00 -9.16 -10.57
CA ARG A 54 -12.76 -7.72 -10.61
C ARG A 54 -12.44 -7.20 -9.20
N VAL A 55 -11.42 -6.33 -9.09
CA VAL A 55 -11.06 -5.68 -7.82
C VAL A 55 -11.48 -4.23 -7.84
N VAL A 56 -12.29 -3.82 -6.86
CA VAL A 56 -12.83 -2.46 -6.72
C VAL A 56 -12.23 -1.81 -5.47
N PHE A 57 -11.59 -0.66 -5.64
CA PHE A 57 -10.87 0.02 -4.58
C PHE A 57 -11.63 1.21 -4.00
N THR A 58 -11.65 1.30 -2.67
CA THR A 58 -11.84 2.54 -1.91
C THR A 58 -10.51 2.92 -1.28
N VAL A 59 -9.88 3.98 -1.79
CA VAL A 59 -8.60 4.48 -1.29
C VAL A 59 -8.83 5.73 -0.44
N ALA A 60 -8.39 5.69 0.82
CA ALA A 60 -8.55 6.79 1.76
C ALA A 60 -7.44 6.79 2.82
N ASN A 61 -7.38 7.83 3.67
CA ASN A 61 -6.50 7.79 4.83
C ASN A 61 -6.99 6.72 5.84
N PRO A 62 -6.09 6.19 6.68
CA PRO A 62 -6.44 5.12 7.62
C PRO A 62 -7.58 5.46 8.58
N ALA A 63 -7.70 6.72 9.02
CA ALA A 63 -8.75 7.15 9.93
C ALA A 63 -10.14 7.06 9.27
N LEU A 64 -10.26 7.52 8.02
CA LEU A 64 -11.52 7.43 7.26
C LEU A 64 -11.91 5.97 6.98
N ILE A 65 -10.94 5.10 6.67
CA ILE A 65 -11.22 3.67 6.48
C ILE A 65 -11.74 3.05 7.78
N GLN A 66 -11.11 3.33 8.92
CA GLN A 66 -11.60 2.86 10.23
C GLN A 66 -13.01 3.39 10.54
N GLN A 67 -13.30 4.66 10.21
CA GLN A 67 -14.64 5.21 10.34
C GLN A 67 -15.66 4.46 9.49
N LYS A 68 -15.35 4.17 8.21
CA LYS A 68 -16.22 3.38 7.33
C LYS A 68 -16.53 2.00 7.90
N LEU A 69 -15.50 1.31 8.39
CA LEU A 69 -15.67 0.00 9.05
C LEU A 69 -16.54 0.13 10.32
N SER A 70 -16.37 1.19 11.12
CA SER A 70 -17.13 1.40 12.36
C SER A 70 -18.62 1.68 12.14
N VAL A 71 -19.00 2.22 10.98
CA VAL A 71 -20.40 2.43 10.59
C VAL A 71 -21.01 1.25 9.82
N GLY A 72 -20.28 0.13 9.73
CA GLY A 72 -20.78 -1.14 9.20
C GLY A 72 -20.52 -1.37 7.71
N GLU A 73 -19.63 -0.58 7.05
CA GLU A 73 -19.21 -0.93 5.69
C GLU A 73 -18.37 -2.21 5.72
N VAL A 74 -18.66 -3.14 4.82
CA VAL A 74 -18.07 -4.49 4.76
C VAL A 74 -17.31 -4.66 3.44
N PRO A 75 -16.03 -4.27 3.36
CA PRO A 75 -15.17 -4.64 2.24
C PRO A 75 -14.79 -6.13 2.33
N ASP A 76 -14.29 -6.72 1.24
CA ASP A 76 -13.71 -8.05 1.30
C ASP A 76 -12.32 -8.04 1.90
N ILE A 77 -11.49 -7.07 1.53
CA ILE A 77 -10.10 -6.91 2.00
C ILE A 77 -9.89 -5.51 2.57
N VAL A 78 -9.14 -5.45 3.66
CA VAL A 78 -8.63 -4.20 4.24
C VAL A 78 -7.11 -4.21 4.20
N ILE A 79 -6.49 -3.14 3.65
CA ILE A 79 -5.04 -2.95 3.56
C ILE A 79 -4.67 -1.63 4.21
N LEU A 80 -4.07 -1.72 5.40
CA LEU A 80 -3.72 -0.59 6.25
C LEU A 80 -2.34 -0.81 6.90
N PRO A 81 -1.78 0.18 7.59
CA PRO A 81 -0.63 -0.03 8.45
C PRO A 81 -0.85 -1.19 9.42
N ALA A 82 0.15 -2.08 9.53
CA ALA A 82 0.04 -3.34 10.26
C ALA A 82 -0.51 -3.22 11.69
N PRO A 83 -0.14 -2.21 12.52
CA PRO A 83 -0.72 -2.06 13.85
C PRO A 83 -2.25 -1.84 13.85
N ILE A 84 -2.78 -1.20 12.81
CA ILE A 84 -4.23 -0.98 12.67
C ILE A 84 -4.93 -2.29 12.28
N ILE A 85 -4.36 -3.05 11.34
CA ILE A 85 -4.87 -4.38 10.97
C ILE A 85 -4.88 -5.29 12.20
N ASP A 86 -3.80 -5.29 13.00
CA ASP A 86 -3.70 -6.08 14.22
C ASP A 86 -4.77 -5.71 15.25
N ALA A 87 -5.05 -4.42 15.42
CA ALA A 87 -6.11 -3.94 16.31
C ALA A 87 -7.50 -4.37 15.83
N LEU A 88 -7.80 -4.22 14.53
CA LEU A 88 -9.07 -4.63 13.92
C LEU A 88 -9.27 -6.17 13.96
N ALA A 89 -8.20 -6.93 13.81
CA ALA A 89 -8.24 -8.39 13.95
C ALA A 89 -8.54 -8.82 15.40
N LYS A 90 -7.97 -8.15 16.41
CA LYS A 90 -8.24 -8.41 17.84
C LYS A 90 -9.70 -8.14 18.22
N THR A 91 -10.36 -7.18 17.58
CA THR A 91 -11.78 -6.88 17.81
C THR A 91 -12.75 -7.73 17.00
N GLY A 92 -12.25 -8.65 16.16
CA GLY A 92 -13.07 -9.53 15.34
C GLY A 92 -13.64 -8.87 14.06
N VAL A 93 -13.28 -7.62 13.75
CA VAL A 93 -13.65 -6.95 12.48
C VAL A 93 -12.99 -7.63 11.29
N LEU A 94 -11.73 -8.04 11.45
CA LEU A 94 -10.98 -8.77 10.44
C LEU A 94 -10.71 -10.21 10.90
N ARG A 95 -10.56 -11.13 9.96
CA ARG A 95 -10.17 -12.53 10.21
C ARG A 95 -8.68 -12.61 10.56
N PRO A 96 -8.28 -12.96 11.79
CA PRO A 96 -6.87 -12.96 12.18
C PRO A 96 -6.00 -13.89 11.33
N ALA A 97 -6.55 -15.06 10.93
CA ALA A 97 -5.84 -16.05 10.13
C ALA A 97 -5.51 -15.60 8.70
N SER A 98 -6.20 -14.56 8.19
CA SER A 98 -5.96 -14.02 6.84
C SER A 98 -4.95 -12.87 6.81
N ARG A 99 -4.38 -12.49 7.95
CA ARG A 99 -3.43 -11.38 8.04
C ARG A 99 -2.10 -11.71 7.37
N VAL A 100 -1.66 -10.87 6.43
CA VAL A 100 -0.39 -11.00 5.71
C VAL A 100 0.28 -9.64 5.61
N ASP A 101 1.57 -9.55 5.96
CA ASP A 101 2.40 -8.38 5.64
C ASP A 101 2.71 -8.37 4.15
N LEU A 102 2.41 -7.26 3.47
CA LEU A 102 2.59 -7.14 2.03
C LEU A 102 3.90 -6.46 1.66
N ALA A 103 4.07 -5.25 2.16
CA ALA A 103 5.21 -4.40 1.83
C ALA A 103 5.43 -3.34 2.91
N ARG A 104 6.60 -2.71 2.88
CA ARG A 104 6.90 -1.54 3.71
C ARG A 104 7.36 -0.37 2.86
N VAL A 105 7.08 0.84 3.30
CA VAL A 105 7.53 2.07 2.67
C VAL A 105 8.38 2.88 3.63
N GLY A 106 9.49 3.42 3.11
CA GLY A 106 10.32 4.39 3.82
C GLY A 106 10.02 5.82 3.37
N VAL A 107 10.50 6.78 4.15
CA VAL A 107 10.45 8.20 3.81
C VAL A 107 11.61 8.56 2.89
N GLY A 108 11.33 9.36 1.88
CA GLY A 108 12.32 9.97 1.00
C GLY A 108 12.25 11.50 1.04
N LEU A 109 13.35 12.11 0.62
CA LEU A 109 13.45 13.55 0.42
C LEU A 109 13.32 13.85 -1.07
N VAL A 110 12.55 14.86 -1.41
CA VAL A 110 12.23 15.25 -2.79
C VAL A 110 12.52 16.72 -3.00
N VAL A 111 13.06 17.03 -4.17
CA VAL A 111 13.27 18.39 -4.69
C VAL A 111 12.66 18.54 -6.07
N ARG A 112 12.52 19.76 -6.57
CA ARG A 112 12.09 19.99 -7.95
C ARG A 112 13.13 19.40 -8.93
N GLU A 113 12.68 18.91 -10.04
CA GLU A 113 13.55 18.42 -11.12
C GLU A 113 14.53 19.50 -11.56
N GLY A 114 15.82 19.15 -11.69
CA GLY A 114 16.90 20.06 -12.00
C GLY A 114 17.41 20.93 -10.85
N ALA A 115 16.80 20.85 -9.65
CA ALA A 115 17.34 21.53 -8.48
C ALA A 115 18.59 20.84 -7.93
N PRO A 116 19.51 21.56 -7.25
CA PRO A 116 20.66 20.95 -6.59
C PRO A 116 20.21 19.88 -5.58
N LEU A 117 20.89 18.72 -5.59
CA LEU A 117 20.60 17.62 -4.68
C LEU A 117 21.38 17.83 -3.37
N PRO A 118 20.70 17.96 -2.22
CA PRO A 118 21.38 18.00 -0.93
C PRO A 118 21.95 16.62 -0.60
N ASP A 119 23.10 16.59 0.10
CA ASP A 119 23.61 15.36 0.67
C ASP A 119 22.74 14.95 1.88
N ILE A 120 22.10 13.80 1.79
CA ILE A 120 21.29 13.20 2.85
C ILE A 120 21.80 11.82 3.28
N SER A 121 23.04 11.48 2.96
CA SER A 121 23.63 10.18 3.27
C SER A 121 23.82 9.94 4.79
N THR A 122 23.83 10.99 5.59
CA THR A 122 23.98 10.96 7.03
C THR A 122 22.90 11.77 7.74
N ALA A 123 22.74 11.55 9.05
CA ALA A 123 21.84 12.35 9.89
C ALA A 123 22.20 13.84 9.87
N ASP A 124 23.49 14.17 9.90
CA ASP A 124 23.97 15.55 9.82
C ASP A 124 23.73 16.17 8.45
N GLY A 125 23.84 15.38 7.38
CA GLY A 125 23.47 15.82 6.03
C GLY A 125 22.00 16.21 5.94
N VAL A 126 21.10 15.33 6.43
CA VAL A 126 19.66 15.63 6.51
C VAL A 126 19.40 16.88 7.37
N ARG A 127 20.00 16.97 8.55
CA ARG A 127 19.91 18.13 9.43
C ARG A 127 20.29 19.42 8.70
N THR A 128 21.43 19.39 8.01
CA THR A 128 21.95 20.53 7.23
C THR A 128 21.01 20.91 6.08
N ALA A 129 20.51 19.93 5.32
CA ALA A 129 19.58 20.15 4.23
C ALA A 129 18.29 20.85 4.71
N LEU A 130 17.70 20.37 5.81
CA LEU A 130 16.50 20.95 6.39
C LEU A 130 16.72 22.36 6.95
N LEU A 131 17.85 22.61 7.60
CA LEU A 131 18.18 23.93 8.12
C LEU A 131 18.44 24.95 7.00
N ARG A 132 19.02 24.55 5.88
CA ARG A 132 19.32 25.44 4.73
C ARG A 132 18.11 25.69 3.84
N ALA A 133 17.17 24.76 3.78
CA ALA A 133 15.96 24.92 2.97
C ALA A 133 15.18 26.17 3.38
N ARG A 134 14.66 26.90 2.40
CA ARG A 134 13.82 28.09 2.59
C ARG A 134 12.38 27.69 2.97
N SER A 135 11.90 26.60 2.42
CA SER A 135 10.57 26.06 2.66
C SER A 135 10.57 24.55 2.55
N ILE A 136 9.75 23.89 3.37
CA ILE A 136 9.69 22.44 3.48
C ILE A 136 8.22 22.04 3.54
N VAL A 137 7.82 21.02 2.77
CA VAL A 137 6.48 20.45 2.86
C VAL A 137 6.54 19.02 3.39
N ILE A 138 5.66 18.72 4.33
CA ILE A 138 5.49 17.39 4.95
C ILE A 138 4.02 17.08 5.18
N PRO A 139 3.62 15.79 5.30
CA PRO A 139 2.31 15.44 5.84
C PRO A 139 2.13 16.02 7.25
N ASP A 140 0.92 16.53 7.54
CA ASP A 140 0.61 17.11 8.86
C ASP A 140 0.74 16.03 9.96
N PRO A 141 1.59 16.24 10.97
CA PRO A 141 1.70 15.34 12.12
C PRO A 141 0.37 15.10 12.86
N ALA A 142 -0.54 16.08 12.84
CA ALA A 142 -1.87 15.99 13.46
C ALA A 142 -2.91 15.33 12.54
N GLY A 143 -2.59 15.09 11.27
CA GLY A 143 -3.51 14.53 10.27
C GLY A 143 -3.81 13.04 10.40
N GLY A 144 -3.34 12.37 11.46
CA GLY A 144 -3.57 10.94 11.73
C GLY A 144 -2.70 9.99 10.91
N GLY A 145 -1.81 10.49 10.06
CA GLY A 145 -0.85 9.70 9.30
C GLY A 145 0.44 9.43 10.08
N GLN A 146 1.02 8.23 9.91
CA GLN A 146 2.24 7.84 10.61
C GLN A 146 3.47 8.62 10.14
N THR A 147 3.53 8.98 8.86
CA THR A 147 4.68 9.67 8.24
C THR A 147 4.90 11.05 8.85
N GLY A 148 3.87 11.89 8.94
CA GLY A 148 3.97 13.21 9.55
C GLY A 148 4.44 13.15 11.00
N ALA A 149 3.86 12.24 11.80
CA ALA A 149 4.27 12.03 13.19
C ALA A 149 5.72 11.53 13.31
N ALA A 150 6.18 10.66 12.42
CA ALA A 150 7.56 10.19 12.38
C ALA A 150 8.54 11.31 12.03
N LEU A 151 8.20 12.15 11.05
CA LEU A 151 9.01 13.31 10.65
C LEU A 151 9.10 14.36 11.77
N ALA A 152 8.01 14.61 12.49
CA ALA A 152 8.04 15.52 13.64
C ALA A 152 8.99 15.00 14.73
N ARG A 153 8.94 13.70 15.07
CA ARG A 153 9.88 13.06 16.02
C ARG A 153 11.31 13.15 15.53
N MET A 154 11.57 12.89 14.25
CA MET A 154 12.89 13.01 13.63
C MET A 154 13.47 14.43 13.77
N MET A 155 12.68 15.47 13.48
CA MET A 155 13.12 16.87 13.64
C MET A 155 13.44 17.21 15.10
N THR A 156 12.67 16.67 16.06
CA THR A 156 12.96 16.79 17.48
C THR A 156 14.26 16.07 17.84
N GLN A 157 14.47 14.86 17.36
CA GLN A 157 15.69 14.06 17.59
C GLN A 157 16.94 14.77 17.03
N LEU A 158 16.81 15.43 15.87
CA LEU A 158 17.89 16.21 15.27
C LEU A 158 18.11 17.59 15.95
N GLY A 159 17.28 17.97 16.91
CA GLY A 159 17.35 19.25 17.61
C GLY A 159 17.06 20.48 16.71
N ILE A 160 16.23 20.30 15.66
CA ILE A 160 15.92 21.35 14.68
C ILE A 160 14.44 21.71 14.60
N ALA A 161 13.58 21.11 15.40
CA ALA A 161 12.13 21.27 15.31
C ALA A 161 11.70 22.76 15.30
N ASP A 162 12.20 23.57 16.25
CA ASP A 162 11.87 24.99 16.34
C ASP A 162 12.43 25.80 15.17
N ALA A 163 13.64 25.47 14.71
CA ALA A 163 14.30 26.18 13.61
C ALA A 163 13.61 25.95 12.25
N VAL A 164 13.02 24.76 12.03
CA VAL A 164 12.33 24.43 10.78
C VAL A 164 10.84 24.75 10.83
N LYS A 165 10.22 24.85 11.99
CA LYS A 165 8.79 25.12 12.19
C LYS A 165 8.25 26.28 11.34
N PRO A 166 8.89 27.46 11.25
CA PRO A 166 8.40 28.58 10.44
C PRO A 166 8.49 28.36 8.93
N LYS A 167 9.19 27.29 8.49
CA LYS A 167 9.40 26.93 7.09
C LYS A 167 8.48 25.80 6.63
N LEU A 168 7.72 25.19 7.56
CA LEU A 168 6.91 24.02 7.28
C LEU A 168 5.58 24.40 6.65
N THR A 169 5.27 23.76 5.52
CA THR A 169 3.93 23.65 4.95
C THR A 169 3.39 22.27 5.33
N LEU A 170 2.31 22.21 6.08
CA LEU A 170 1.69 20.98 6.57
C LEU A 170 0.54 20.57 5.66
N MET A 171 0.61 19.35 5.09
CA MET A 171 -0.41 18.81 4.18
C MET A 171 -1.36 17.87 4.91
N GLN A 172 -2.63 18.25 4.93
CA GLN A 172 -3.70 17.39 5.49
C GLN A 172 -4.23 16.36 4.47
N ALA A 173 -4.12 16.67 3.19
CA ALA A 173 -4.54 15.78 2.11
C ALA A 173 -3.46 14.74 1.80
N ILE A 174 -3.89 13.56 1.31
CA ILE A 174 -3.00 12.48 0.84
C ILE A 174 -2.21 12.93 -0.40
N ALA A 175 -2.76 13.81 -1.22
CA ALA A 175 -2.18 14.29 -2.47
C ALA A 175 -1.95 15.81 -2.43
N GLY A 176 -1.08 16.30 -3.31
CA GLY A 176 -0.84 17.74 -3.52
C GLY A 176 0.48 18.25 -2.94
N GLY A 177 1.05 17.59 -1.93
CA GLY A 177 2.28 18.06 -1.29
C GLY A 177 3.52 17.94 -2.17
N VAL A 178 3.69 16.84 -2.87
CA VAL A 178 4.79 16.63 -3.82
C VAL A 178 4.65 17.55 -5.03
N GLU A 179 3.42 17.84 -5.45
CA GLU A 179 3.10 18.75 -6.54
C GLU A 179 3.50 20.21 -6.23
N LEU A 180 3.48 20.64 -4.96
CA LEU A 180 4.01 21.96 -4.56
C LEU A 180 5.51 22.06 -4.84
N VAL A 181 6.24 20.96 -4.61
CA VAL A 181 7.67 20.88 -4.95
C VAL A 181 7.87 20.90 -6.47
N ALA A 182 7.08 20.15 -7.22
CA ALA A 182 7.14 20.10 -8.69
C ALA A 182 6.94 21.50 -9.31
N LYS A 183 6.00 22.28 -8.78
CA LYS A 183 5.74 23.67 -9.22
C LYS A 183 6.78 24.67 -8.74
N GLY A 184 7.66 24.30 -7.79
CA GLY A 184 8.64 25.19 -7.18
C GLY A 184 8.03 26.17 -6.15
N GLU A 185 6.80 25.91 -5.70
CA GLU A 185 6.15 26.67 -4.63
C GLU A 185 6.80 26.39 -3.28
N VAL A 186 7.33 25.17 -3.11
CA VAL A 186 8.10 24.73 -1.94
C VAL A 186 9.42 24.11 -2.43
N GLU A 187 10.51 24.39 -1.71
CA GLU A 187 11.86 23.98 -2.12
C GLU A 187 12.12 22.49 -1.91
N LEU A 188 11.67 21.95 -0.79
CA LEU A 188 11.98 20.59 -0.36
C LEU A 188 10.73 19.90 0.23
N GLY A 189 10.56 18.61 -0.05
CA GLY A 189 9.50 17.81 0.53
C GLY A 189 10.03 16.51 1.17
N MET A 190 9.32 16.01 2.17
CA MET A 190 9.55 14.67 2.72
C MET A 190 8.23 13.91 2.77
N PHE A 191 8.17 12.78 2.05
CA PHE A 191 6.98 11.95 1.88
C PHE A 191 7.38 10.47 1.82
N ASN A 192 6.42 9.58 1.85
CA ASN A 192 6.68 8.19 1.50
C ASN A 192 7.21 8.11 0.06
N ILE A 193 8.23 7.29 -0.17
CA ILE A 193 8.85 7.17 -1.50
C ILE A 193 7.80 6.83 -2.57
N SER A 194 6.81 6.00 -2.25
CA SER A 194 5.71 5.62 -3.15
C SER A 194 4.78 6.79 -3.55
N GLU A 195 4.78 7.88 -2.78
CA GLU A 195 4.01 9.10 -3.09
C GLU A 195 4.81 10.06 -3.96
N ILE A 196 6.15 9.97 -3.92
CA ILE A 196 7.07 10.80 -4.70
C ILE A 196 7.19 10.29 -6.14
N LEU A 197 7.43 8.98 -6.32
CA LEU A 197 7.79 8.38 -7.61
C LEU A 197 6.78 8.64 -8.74
N PRO A 198 5.46 8.67 -8.52
CA PRO A 198 4.49 8.93 -9.60
C PRO A 198 4.45 10.37 -10.08
N VAL A 199 4.99 11.34 -9.31
CA VAL A 199 4.85 12.76 -9.60
C VAL A 199 5.95 13.21 -10.56
N LYS A 200 5.56 13.82 -11.68
CA LYS A 200 6.50 14.38 -12.66
C LYS A 200 6.98 15.76 -12.21
N GLY A 201 8.17 16.17 -12.67
CA GLY A 201 8.76 17.46 -12.36
C GLY A 201 9.45 17.52 -11.00
N VAL A 202 9.67 16.36 -10.38
CA VAL A 202 10.45 16.22 -9.14
C VAL A 202 11.58 15.20 -9.30
N THR A 203 12.57 15.32 -8.44
CA THR A 203 13.66 14.36 -8.27
C THR A 203 13.65 13.84 -6.85
N LEU A 204 13.51 12.52 -6.70
CA LEU A 204 13.76 11.83 -5.43
C LEU A 204 15.26 11.93 -5.14
N VAL A 205 15.66 12.65 -4.10
CA VAL A 205 17.06 12.74 -3.67
C VAL A 205 17.55 11.40 -3.14
N GLY A 206 16.71 10.71 -2.38
CA GLY A 206 16.97 9.40 -1.84
C GLY A 206 16.09 9.11 -0.63
N ALA A 207 16.22 7.87 -0.11
CA ALA A 207 15.65 7.48 1.18
C ALA A 207 16.41 8.17 2.32
N LEU A 208 15.75 8.43 3.43
CA LEU A 208 16.43 8.89 4.65
C LEU A 208 17.45 7.84 5.10
N PRO A 209 18.59 8.26 5.71
CA PRO A 209 19.59 7.33 6.20
C PRO A 209 19.01 6.42 7.30
N PRO A 210 19.54 5.19 7.49
CA PRO A 210 18.96 4.19 8.41
C PRO A 210 18.72 4.71 9.82
N ALA A 211 19.59 5.60 10.34
CA ALA A 211 19.47 6.19 11.68
C ALA A 211 18.22 7.10 11.84
N LEU A 212 17.66 7.61 10.75
CA LEU A 212 16.51 8.50 10.72
C LEU A 212 15.29 7.87 10.02
N GLN A 213 15.49 6.74 9.34
CA GLN A 213 14.42 6.13 8.57
C GLN A 213 13.32 5.58 9.46
N SER A 214 12.09 5.82 9.04
CA SER A 214 10.90 5.23 9.61
C SER A 214 10.15 4.46 8.53
N TYR A 215 9.90 3.18 8.77
CA TYR A 215 9.14 2.35 7.86
C TYR A 215 7.70 2.20 8.32
N ILE A 216 6.78 2.24 7.38
CA ILE A 216 5.40 1.82 7.57
C ILE A 216 5.23 0.48 6.88
N VAL A 217 4.91 -0.56 7.65
CA VAL A 217 4.53 -1.87 7.12
C VAL A 217 3.04 -1.85 6.84
N PHE A 218 2.65 -2.25 5.63
CA PHE A 218 1.27 -2.45 5.23
C PHE A 218 0.93 -3.93 5.26
N ALA A 219 -0.18 -4.26 5.93
CA ALA A 219 -0.72 -5.60 5.99
C ALA A 219 -2.11 -5.64 5.37
N ALA A 220 -2.46 -6.78 4.79
CA ALA A 220 -3.81 -7.12 4.34
C ALA A 220 -4.47 -8.06 5.34
N ALA A 221 -5.79 -7.96 5.46
CA ALA A 221 -6.61 -8.99 6.08
C ALA A 221 -8.03 -8.98 5.49
N ILE A 222 -8.72 -10.11 5.55
CA ILE A 222 -10.09 -10.28 5.07
C ILE A 222 -11.07 -9.82 6.16
N HIS A 223 -12.08 -9.06 5.76
CA HIS A 223 -13.15 -8.66 6.67
C HIS A 223 -13.98 -9.89 7.12
N ALA A 224 -14.35 -9.93 8.39
CA ALA A 224 -15.09 -11.07 8.95
C ALA A 224 -16.42 -11.34 8.22
N GLY A 225 -17.09 -10.29 7.76
CA GLY A 225 -18.35 -10.35 6.99
C GLY A 225 -18.18 -10.53 5.48
N SER A 226 -16.96 -10.71 4.95
CA SER A 226 -16.75 -10.95 3.51
C SER A 226 -17.43 -12.24 3.06
N THR A 227 -18.09 -12.18 1.91
CA THR A 227 -18.70 -13.33 1.21
C THR A 227 -17.84 -13.86 0.07
N SER A 228 -16.78 -13.15 -0.31
CA SER A 228 -15.86 -13.48 -1.41
C SER A 228 -14.50 -14.00 -0.90
N VAL A 229 -14.50 -14.80 0.18
CA VAL A 229 -13.29 -15.17 0.94
C VAL A 229 -12.24 -15.83 0.07
N ALA A 230 -12.58 -16.82 -0.74
CA ALA A 230 -11.62 -17.54 -1.59
C ALA A 230 -10.94 -16.62 -2.60
N ALA A 231 -11.71 -15.77 -3.29
CA ALA A 231 -11.16 -14.80 -4.25
C ALA A 231 -10.30 -13.71 -3.55
N ALA A 232 -10.67 -13.32 -2.33
CA ALA A 232 -9.89 -12.40 -1.50
C ALA A 232 -8.54 -13.02 -1.07
N GLU A 233 -8.54 -14.31 -0.68
CA GLU A 233 -7.31 -15.06 -0.37
C GLU A 233 -6.38 -15.14 -1.57
N ASP A 234 -6.91 -15.46 -2.76
CA ASP A 234 -6.13 -15.53 -3.99
C ASP A 234 -5.52 -14.17 -4.36
N TYR A 235 -6.26 -13.08 -4.18
CA TYR A 235 -5.71 -11.76 -4.43
C TYR A 235 -4.63 -11.37 -3.41
N ILE A 236 -4.81 -11.63 -2.11
CA ILE A 236 -3.78 -11.41 -1.08
C ILE A 236 -2.54 -12.27 -1.37
N LYS A 237 -2.72 -13.51 -1.81
CA LYS A 237 -1.62 -14.39 -2.22
C LYS A 237 -0.83 -13.81 -3.39
N LEU A 238 -1.49 -13.25 -4.40
CA LEU A 238 -0.82 -12.55 -5.50
C LEU A 238 0.00 -11.36 -4.98
N LEU A 239 -0.59 -10.50 -4.13
CA LEU A 239 0.07 -9.33 -3.56
C LEU A 239 1.31 -9.71 -2.72
N SER A 240 1.28 -10.85 -2.02
CA SER A 240 2.37 -11.33 -1.15
C SER A 240 3.31 -12.33 -1.82
N ALA A 241 3.11 -12.63 -3.11
CA ALA A 241 3.96 -13.57 -3.84
C ALA A 241 5.35 -13.00 -4.11
N PRO A 242 6.41 -13.84 -4.19
CA PRO A 242 7.74 -13.39 -4.62
C PRO A 242 7.73 -12.65 -5.98
N ALA A 243 6.84 -13.04 -6.89
CA ALA A 243 6.67 -12.40 -8.20
C ALA A 243 6.16 -10.94 -8.09
N ALA A 244 5.48 -10.56 -7.01
CA ALA A 244 5.02 -9.19 -6.78
C ALA A 244 6.15 -8.24 -6.35
N ARG A 245 7.33 -8.75 -5.98
CA ARG A 245 8.45 -7.97 -5.43
C ARG A 245 8.89 -6.82 -6.35
N GLU A 246 9.01 -7.09 -7.65
CA GLU A 246 9.41 -6.08 -8.63
C GLU A 246 8.36 -4.98 -8.78
N TYR A 247 7.07 -5.31 -8.68
CA TYR A 247 6.00 -4.32 -8.70
C TYR A 247 6.05 -3.41 -7.45
N TRP A 248 6.26 -4.01 -6.26
CA TRP A 248 6.43 -3.25 -5.03
C TRP A 248 7.65 -2.32 -5.11
N ARG A 249 8.79 -2.83 -5.57
CA ARG A 249 10.02 -2.04 -5.75
C ARG A 249 9.83 -0.90 -6.74
N ALA A 250 9.21 -1.15 -7.89
CA ALA A 250 8.92 -0.13 -8.88
C ALA A 250 7.97 0.96 -8.35
N GLY A 251 7.07 0.61 -7.43
CA GLY A 251 6.20 1.56 -6.72
C GLY A 251 6.84 2.22 -5.50
N GLY A 252 8.13 2.01 -5.23
CA GLY A 252 8.84 2.62 -4.10
C GLY A 252 8.59 1.96 -2.75
N LEU A 253 8.14 0.71 -2.75
CA LEU A 253 7.94 -0.10 -1.55
C LEU A 253 8.87 -1.32 -1.56
N GLU A 254 9.21 -1.80 -0.37
CA GLU A 254 9.95 -3.04 -0.18
C GLU A 254 8.98 -4.17 0.16
N SER A 255 8.96 -5.23 -0.67
CA SER A 255 8.11 -6.41 -0.43
C SER A 255 8.48 -7.12 0.87
N MET A 256 7.46 -7.58 1.61
CA MET A 256 7.61 -8.43 2.79
C MET A 256 7.45 -9.92 2.46
N ALA A 257 7.41 -10.30 1.18
CA ALA A 257 7.32 -11.70 0.75
C ALA A 257 8.46 -12.55 1.33
N PRO A 258 8.19 -13.78 1.81
CA PRO A 258 9.22 -14.68 2.31
C PRO A 258 10.37 -14.86 1.31
N GLY A 259 11.62 -14.88 1.78
CA GLY A 259 12.81 -15.04 0.95
C GLY A 259 13.40 -13.71 0.38
N SER A 260 13.05 -12.57 0.97
CA SER A 260 13.72 -11.28 0.75
C SER A 260 14.96 -11.12 1.62
#